data_6a7d8ae5c547c6b6a65bcdd1e971db63
#
_entry.id   6a7d8ae5c547c6b6a65bcdd1e971db63
#
_cell.length_a   1.000
_cell.length_b   1.000
_cell.length_c   1.000
_cell.angle_alpha   90.00
_cell.angle_beta   90.00
_cell.angle_gamma   90.00
#
_symmetry.space_group_name_H-M   'P 1'
#
loop_
_entity.id
_entity.type
_entity.pdbx_description
1 polymer ?
#
loop_
_entity_poly.entity_id
_entity_poly.type
_entity_poly.pdbx_seq_one_letter_code
_entity_poly.pdbx_strand_id
1 'polypeptide(L)'
;MFDSGFGGLTVARAVMDLLPAEDLVYLGDTGRYPYGPRDLAEVRGFARQITRHLVEDYDVKVVVVACNTAAAAALDVLTEECPVPVLGVIDPGARALAQATVTGRVGVIGTVGTIGSGAYQEAVHDAAGEAKVTLTCAACPGFVEFVERGEFDTEQVYVLAERLLDPVRQAGVDALLLGCTHYPFLARTIGDVMGRDVVLVSSADETAFALKSLLDGVGLDSGSGRPGKHRWLSTGDAAEFARLGRRLLGPELDIVDALEW
;
A
#
# COMPACT_ATOMS: atom_id res chain seq x y z
N MET A 1 -4.52 8.74 7.01
CA MET A 1 -4.07 7.56 6.22
C MET A 1 -4.88 6.35 6.63
N PHE A 2 -5.21 5.46 5.69
CA PHE A 2 -5.89 4.21 6.06
C PHE A 2 -5.48 3.03 5.18
N ASP A 3 -5.65 1.83 5.74
CA ASP A 3 -5.44 0.54 5.08
C ASP A 3 -6.51 -0.47 5.54
N SER A 4 -6.65 -1.59 4.85
CA SER A 4 -7.52 -2.69 5.28
C SER A 4 -7.07 -3.34 6.60
N GLY A 5 -5.81 -3.14 6.99
CA GLY A 5 -5.23 -3.77 8.18
C GLY A 5 -3.86 -3.22 8.56
N PHE A 6 -2.86 -4.09 8.57
CA PHE A 6 -1.51 -3.80 9.05
C PHE A 6 -0.54 -3.38 7.95
N GLY A 7 -0.77 -3.82 6.72
CA GLY A 7 0.19 -3.66 5.63
C GLY A 7 0.56 -2.21 5.37
N GLY A 8 -0.41 -1.30 5.43
CA GLY A 8 -0.21 0.14 5.26
C GLY A 8 0.73 0.80 6.26
N LEU A 9 1.12 0.09 7.35
CA LEU A 9 2.17 0.56 8.25
C LEU A 9 3.54 0.70 7.56
N THR A 10 3.77 0.00 6.43
CA THR A 10 4.95 0.23 5.58
C THR A 10 4.94 1.63 4.98
N VAL A 11 3.79 2.09 4.51
CA VAL A 11 3.60 3.45 3.99
C VAL A 11 3.68 4.48 5.12
N ALA A 12 3.05 4.18 6.28
CA ALA A 12 3.11 5.04 7.45
C ALA A 12 4.57 5.25 7.91
N ARG A 13 5.41 4.21 7.93
CA ARG A 13 6.84 4.31 8.24
C ARG A 13 7.55 5.26 7.28
N ALA A 14 7.39 5.06 5.97
CA ALA A 14 8.03 5.91 4.98
C ALA A 14 7.60 7.39 5.11
N VAL A 15 6.32 7.64 5.42
CA VAL A 15 5.81 8.99 5.67
C VAL A 15 6.40 9.59 6.93
N MET A 16 6.45 8.87 8.04
CA MET A 16 7.04 9.35 9.31
C MET A 16 8.53 9.67 9.17
N ASP A 17 9.27 8.84 8.42
CA ASP A 17 10.71 9.04 8.20
C ASP A 17 10.99 10.25 7.30
N LEU A 18 10.17 10.47 6.26
CA LEU A 18 10.34 11.58 5.32
C LEU A 18 9.74 12.90 5.81
N LEU A 19 8.65 12.84 6.56
CA LEU A 19 7.85 13.98 7.01
C LEU A 19 7.69 13.97 8.55
N PRO A 20 8.79 14.02 9.31
CA PRO A 20 8.76 13.78 10.76
C PRO A 20 8.04 14.86 11.56
N ALA A 21 7.69 16.00 10.93
CA ALA A 21 6.95 17.08 11.56
C ALA A 21 5.43 17.02 11.32
N GLU A 22 4.97 16.07 10.49
CA GLU A 22 3.55 15.89 10.18
C GLU A 22 2.83 15.07 11.23
N ASP A 23 1.65 15.55 11.65
CA ASP A 23 0.75 14.74 12.47
C ASP A 23 0.10 13.66 11.60
N LEU A 24 0.05 12.42 12.07
CA LEU A 24 -0.48 11.27 11.35
C LEU A 24 -1.61 10.60 12.13
N VAL A 25 -2.76 10.45 11.49
CA VAL A 25 -3.83 9.54 11.93
C VAL A 25 -3.83 8.34 11.00
N TYR A 26 -3.58 7.15 11.54
CA TYR A 26 -3.64 5.88 10.81
C TYR A 26 -4.83 5.06 11.26
N LEU A 27 -5.64 4.61 10.31
CA LEU A 27 -6.77 3.72 10.55
C LEU A 27 -6.54 2.38 9.83
N GLY A 28 -6.43 1.31 10.60
CA GLY A 28 -6.44 -0.06 10.11
C GLY A 28 -7.85 -0.66 10.23
N ASP A 29 -8.48 -0.98 9.11
CA ASP A 29 -9.84 -1.53 9.08
C ASP A 29 -9.87 -3.05 9.31
N THR A 30 -9.25 -3.47 10.41
CA THR A 30 -9.06 -4.89 10.73
C THR A 30 -10.36 -5.63 11.05
N GLY A 31 -11.43 -4.92 11.36
CA GLY A 31 -12.77 -5.52 11.56
C GLY A 31 -13.42 -6.04 10.28
N ARG A 32 -13.01 -5.51 9.10
CA ARG A 32 -13.54 -5.91 7.79
C ARG A 32 -12.48 -6.54 6.87
N TYR A 33 -11.31 -6.76 7.41
CA TYR A 33 -10.18 -7.41 6.76
C TYR A 33 -10.49 -8.87 6.37
N PRO A 34 -9.85 -9.45 5.30
CA PRO A 34 -9.04 -8.77 4.29
C PRO A 34 -9.87 -8.19 3.14
N TYR A 35 -9.38 -7.12 2.48
CA TYR A 35 -10.06 -6.52 1.32
C TYR A 35 -9.76 -7.25 0.00
N GLY A 36 -8.61 -7.93 -0.10
CA GLY A 36 -8.12 -8.51 -1.36
C GLY A 36 -9.09 -9.46 -2.08
N PRO A 37 -9.83 -10.36 -1.40
CA PRO A 37 -10.80 -11.26 -2.02
C PRO A 37 -12.23 -10.68 -2.11
N ARG A 38 -12.49 -9.46 -1.58
CA ARG A 38 -13.84 -8.88 -1.54
C ARG A 38 -14.25 -8.27 -2.88
N ASP A 39 -15.55 -8.10 -3.06
CA ASP A 39 -16.11 -7.30 -4.15
C ASP A 39 -15.61 -5.85 -4.05
N LEU A 40 -15.16 -5.27 -5.17
CA LEU A 40 -14.62 -3.92 -5.19
C LEU A 40 -15.68 -2.85 -4.86
N ALA A 41 -16.97 -3.10 -5.13
CA ALA A 41 -18.04 -2.19 -4.73
C ALA A 41 -18.23 -2.16 -3.21
N GLU A 42 -18.06 -3.30 -2.53
CA GLU A 42 -18.05 -3.37 -1.06
C GLU A 42 -16.86 -2.59 -0.48
N VAL A 43 -15.65 -2.81 -1.02
CA VAL A 43 -14.43 -2.11 -0.62
C VAL A 43 -14.54 -0.61 -0.85
N ARG A 44 -15.15 -0.18 -1.95
CA ARG A 44 -15.46 1.23 -2.24
C ARG A 44 -16.33 1.84 -1.14
N GLY A 45 -17.35 1.13 -0.69
CA GLY A 45 -18.21 1.55 0.43
C GLY A 45 -17.42 1.75 1.72
N PHE A 46 -16.53 0.83 2.05
CA PHE A 46 -15.66 0.94 3.23
C PHE A 46 -14.70 2.13 3.13
N ALA A 47 -14.04 2.30 2.00
CA ALA A 47 -13.12 3.40 1.76
C ALA A 47 -13.79 4.77 1.90
N ARG A 48 -15.02 4.94 1.39
CA ARG A 48 -15.82 6.16 1.54
C ARG A 48 -16.17 6.43 3.00
N GLN A 49 -16.58 5.40 3.76
CA GLN A 49 -16.91 5.53 5.18
C GLN A 49 -15.68 5.97 6.00
N ILE A 50 -14.54 5.31 5.78
CA ILE A 50 -13.27 5.64 6.47
C ILE A 50 -12.82 7.06 6.12
N THR A 51 -12.84 7.42 4.84
CA THR A 51 -12.43 8.75 4.38
C THR A 51 -13.27 9.83 5.03
N ARG A 52 -14.61 9.66 5.06
CA ARG A 52 -15.52 10.59 5.73
C ARG A 52 -15.17 10.73 7.21
N HIS A 53 -14.99 9.63 7.93
CA HIS A 53 -14.63 9.64 9.34
C HIS A 53 -13.31 10.38 9.59
N LEU A 54 -12.27 10.13 8.79
CA LEU A 54 -10.99 10.83 8.93
C LEU A 54 -11.13 12.34 8.71
N VAL A 55 -11.96 12.76 7.77
CA VAL A 55 -12.17 14.18 7.47
C VAL A 55 -13.04 14.86 8.55
N GLU A 56 -14.18 14.26 8.93
CA GLU A 56 -15.16 14.87 9.81
C GLU A 56 -14.72 14.84 11.29
N ASP A 57 -14.09 13.75 11.75
CA ASP A 57 -13.79 13.57 13.18
C ASP A 57 -12.32 13.89 13.53
N TYR A 58 -11.41 13.89 12.54
CA TYR A 58 -9.98 14.17 12.77
C TYR A 58 -9.46 15.40 12.04
N ASP A 59 -10.29 16.09 11.26
CA ASP A 59 -9.92 17.31 10.52
C ASP A 59 -8.61 17.18 9.75
N VAL A 60 -8.46 16.05 9.05
CA VAL A 60 -7.23 15.75 8.28
C VAL A 60 -7.16 16.64 7.04
N LYS A 61 -5.97 17.16 6.73
CA LYS A 61 -5.71 18.03 5.57
C LYS A 61 -5.44 17.27 4.26
N VAL A 62 -5.12 15.97 4.34
CA VAL A 62 -4.90 15.05 3.19
C VAL A 62 -5.29 13.65 3.62
N VAL A 63 -5.89 12.88 2.74
CA VAL A 63 -6.15 11.46 2.93
C VAL A 63 -5.20 10.64 2.07
N VAL A 64 -4.48 9.66 2.68
CA VAL A 64 -3.65 8.68 1.96
C VAL A 64 -4.32 7.32 2.02
N VAL A 65 -4.67 6.78 0.85
CA VAL A 65 -5.21 5.42 0.69
C VAL A 65 -4.04 4.47 0.54
N ALA A 66 -3.56 3.94 1.67
CA ALA A 66 -2.37 3.09 1.72
C ALA A 66 -2.64 1.67 1.19
N CYS A 67 -3.88 1.19 1.22
CA CYS A 67 -4.28 -0.11 0.71
C CYS A 67 -4.39 -0.11 -0.82
N ASN A 68 -3.66 -0.99 -1.50
CA ASN A 68 -3.74 -1.12 -2.96
C ASN A 68 -5.14 -1.56 -3.43
N THR A 69 -5.81 -2.47 -2.72
CA THR A 69 -7.16 -2.90 -3.06
C THR A 69 -8.16 -1.76 -2.87
N ALA A 70 -8.04 -0.97 -1.81
CA ALA A 70 -8.90 0.19 -1.58
C ALA A 70 -8.64 1.30 -2.62
N ALA A 71 -7.38 1.56 -2.96
CA ALA A 71 -7.02 2.52 -4.00
C ALA A 71 -7.61 2.10 -5.36
N ALA A 72 -7.45 0.82 -5.74
CA ALA A 72 -8.02 0.28 -6.97
C ALA A 72 -9.55 0.33 -7.02
N ALA A 73 -10.22 0.22 -5.86
CA ALA A 73 -11.67 0.21 -5.78
C ALA A 73 -12.30 1.61 -5.72
N ALA A 74 -11.59 2.60 -5.19
CA ALA A 74 -12.26 3.82 -4.72
C ALA A 74 -11.52 5.12 -4.98
N LEU A 75 -10.26 5.12 -5.46
CA LEU A 75 -9.47 6.36 -5.55
C LEU A 75 -10.15 7.41 -6.42
N ASP A 76 -10.79 6.99 -7.52
CA ASP A 76 -11.58 7.81 -8.43
C ASP A 76 -12.65 8.62 -7.68
N VAL A 77 -13.57 7.92 -7.02
CA VAL A 77 -14.69 8.57 -6.32
C VAL A 77 -14.22 9.35 -5.08
N LEU A 78 -13.18 8.87 -4.39
CA LEU A 78 -12.66 9.60 -3.23
C LEU A 78 -12.03 10.92 -3.65
N THR A 79 -11.35 10.97 -4.79
CA THR A 79 -10.77 12.20 -5.33
C THR A 79 -11.85 13.21 -5.71
N GLU A 80 -13.00 12.75 -6.21
CA GLU A 80 -14.12 13.61 -6.60
C GLU A 80 -14.94 14.11 -5.40
N GLU A 81 -15.17 13.23 -4.41
CA GLU A 81 -16.11 13.51 -3.31
C GLU A 81 -15.46 14.12 -2.07
N CYS A 82 -14.14 13.93 -1.87
CA CYS A 82 -13.45 14.35 -0.67
C CYS A 82 -13.14 15.86 -0.72
N PRO A 83 -13.43 16.63 0.36
CA PRO A 83 -13.13 18.07 0.41
C PRO A 83 -11.63 18.39 0.56
N VAL A 84 -10.80 17.37 0.83
CA VAL A 84 -9.35 17.50 0.94
C VAL A 84 -8.67 16.59 -0.12
N PRO A 85 -7.42 16.90 -0.50
CA PRO A 85 -6.68 16.06 -1.45
C PRO A 85 -6.62 14.60 -1.00
N VAL A 86 -6.76 13.68 -1.96
CA VAL A 86 -6.64 12.23 -1.75
C VAL A 86 -5.48 11.69 -2.58
N LEU A 87 -4.60 10.90 -1.96
CA LEU A 87 -3.46 10.25 -2.60
C LEU A 87 -3.58 8.74 -2.45
N GLY A 88 -3.46 7.99 -3.55
CA GLY A 88 -3.37 6.53 -3.54
C GLY A 88 -1.94 6.04 -3.75
N VAL A 89 -1.71 4.76 -3.47
CA VAL A 89 -0.38 4.11 -3.59
C VAL A 89 -0.08 3.55 -4.99
N ILE A 90 -1.08 3.48 -5.87
CA ILE A 90 -0.94 2.84 -7.19
C ILE A 90 -0.09 3.69 -8.13
N ASP A 91 -0.42 4.95 -8.35
CA ASP A 91 0.29 5.83 -9.27
C ASP A 91 1.76 6.07 -8.88
N PRO A 92 2.09 6.34 -7.59
CA PRO A 92 3.48 6.43 -7.18
C PRO A 92 4.25 5.14 -7.47
N GLY A 93 3.67 3.98 -7.13
CA GLY A 93 4.28 2.68 -7.41
C GLY A 93 4.49 2.41 -8.90
N ALA A 94 3.51 2.75 -9.74
CA ALA A 94 3.61 2.59 -11.20
C ALA A 94 4.71 3.47 -11.80
N ARG A 95 4.86 4.72 -11.34
CA ARG A 95 5.95 5.61 -11.75
C ARG A 95 7.32 5.05 -11.36
N ALA A 96 7.46 4.55 -10.14
CA ALA A 96 8.70 3.92 -9.68
C ALA A 96 9.05 2.68 -10.51
N LEU A 97 8.05 1.85 -10.82
CA LEU A 97 8.23 0.66 -11.65
C LEU A 97 8.71 1.03 -13.07
N ALA A 98 8.08 2.03 -13.69
CA ALA A 98 8.46 2.50 -15.03
C ALA A 98 9.88 3.10 -15.07
N GLN A 99 10.36 3.66 -13.96
CA GLN A 99 11.72 4.19 -13.84
C GLN A 99 12.76 3.10 -13.53
N ALA A 100 12.36 2.02 -12.85
CA ALA A 100 13.27 0.96 -12.44
C ALA A 100 13.67 0.00 -13.58
N THR A 101 12.85 -0.11 -14.63
CA THR A 101 13.12 -1.07 -15.71
C THR A 101 14.19 -0.57 -16.68
N VAL A 102 15.01 -1.50 -17.14
CA VAL A 102 16.01 -1.29 -18.19
C VAL A 102 15.55 -1.88 -19.53
N THR A 103 14.84 -3.02 -19.46
CA THR A 103 14.40 -3.77 -20.65
C THR A 103 13.00 -3.40 -21.13
N GLY A 104 12.24 -2.66 -20.33
CA GLY A 104 10.83 -2.39 -20.56
C GLY A 104 9.91 -3.57 -20.23
N ARG A 105 10.41 -4.67 -19.66
CA ARG A 105 9.58 -5.78 -19.21
C ARG A 105 9.39 -5.69 -17.70
N VAL A 106 8.18 -5.32 -17.29
CA VAL A 106 7.85 -5.07 -15.89
C VAL A 106 6.78 -6.03 -15.38
N GLY A 107 6.83 -6.30 -14.08
CA GLY A 107 5.84 -7.13 -13.40
C GLY A 107 5.12 -6.35 -12.29
N VAL A 108 3.86 -6.69 -12.05
CA VAL A 108 3.11 -6.28 -10.87
C VAL A 108 2.50 -7.50 -10.22
N ILE A 109 2.74 -7.68 -8.94
CA ILE A 109 2.04 -8.68 -8.13
C ILE A 109 1.14 -7.99 -7.11
N GLY A 110 -0.04 -8.55 -6.89
CA GLY A 110 -1.04 -7.93 -5.98
C GLY A 110 -2.07 -8.94 -5.50
N THR A 111 -3.07 -8.45 -4.78
CA THR A 111 -4.23 -9.24 -4.42
C THR A 111 -5.10 -9.52 -5.65
N VAL A 112 -6.02 -10.49 -5.54
CA VAL A 112 -6.97 -10.82 -6.62
C VAL A 112 -7.76 -9.57 -7.03
N GLY A 113 -8.28 -8.80 -6.05
CA GLY A 113 -9.05 -7.59 -6.32
C GLY A 113 -8.21 -6.50 -6.98
N THR A 114 -6.97 -6.26 -6.51
CA THR A 114 -6.08 -5.26 -7.09
C THR A 114 -5.71 -5.58 -8.54
N ILE A 115 -5.33 -6.82 -8.83
CA ILE A 115 -4.94 -7.22 -10.19
C ILE A 115 -6.14 -7.28 -11.12
N GLY A 116 -7.27 -7.78 -10.62
CA GLY A 116 -8.51 -7.90 -11.40
C GLY A 116 -9.18 -6.55 -11.74
N SER A 117 -8.86 -5.48 -10.99
CA SER A 117 -9.42 -4.15 -11.26
C SER A 117 -8.90 -3.49 -12.55
N GLY A 118 -7.70 -3.86 -13.01
CA GLY A 118 -7.05 -3.15 -14.12
C GLY A 118 -6.31 -1.87 -13.72
N ALA A 119 -6.40 -1.40 -12.47
CA ALA A 119 -5.84 -0.12 -12.05
C ALA A 119 -4.33 -0.02 -12.26
N TYR A 120 -3.57 -1.10 -12.05
CA TYR A 120 -2.14 -1.09 -12.35
C TYR A 120 -1.83 -1.10 -13.85
N GLN A 121 -2.67 -1.72 -14.66
CA GLN A 121 -2.52 -1.71 -16.12
C GLN A 121 -2.63 -0.28 -16.65
N GLU A 122 -3.61 0.48 -16.17
CA GLU A 122 -3.81 1.90 -16.52
C GLU A 122 -2.66 2.76 -15.98
N ALA A 123 -2.35 2.65 -14.69
CA ALA A 123 -1.31 3.47 -14.06
C ALA A 123 0.10 3.25 -14.66
N VAL A 124 0.46 1.99 -15.00
CA VAL A 124 1.74 1.70 -15.66
C VAL A 124 1.76 2.19 -17.09
N HIS A 125 0.65 2.11 -17.83
CA HIS A 125 0.52 2.68 -19.16
C HIS A 125 0.75 4.19 -19.13
N ASP A 126 0.10 4.89 -18.22
CA ASP A 126 0.22 6.35 -18.07
C ASP A 126 1.63 6.76 -17.62
N ALA A 127 2.21 6.02 -16.65
CA ALA A 127 3.57 6.28 -16.18
C ALA A 127 4.65 6.04 -17.25
N ALA A 128 4.43 5.07 -18.14
CA ALA A 128 5.36 4.77 -19.24
C ALA A 128 5.34 5.82 -20.36
N GLY A 129 4.23 6.51 -20.58
CA GLY A 129 4.07 7.49 -21.65
C GLY A 129 4.41 6.89 -23.02
N GLU A 130 5.40 7.48 -23.71
CA GLU A 130 5.86 6.99 -25.04
C GLU A 130 6.84 5.79 -24.94
N ALA A 131 7.31 5.44 -23.75
CA ALA A 131 8.23 4.33 -23.58
C ALA A 131 7.50 2.99 -23.81
N LYS A 132 8.17 2.06 -24.50
CA LYS A 132 7.62 0.72 -24.69
C LYS A 132 7.82 -0.11 -23.43
N VAL A 133 6.74 -0.24 -22.67
CA VAL A 133 6.70 -1.10 -21.47
C VAL A 133 5.74 -2.26 -21.71
N THR A 134 6.18 -3.47 -21.39
CA THR A 134 5.36 -4.68 -21.42
C THR A 134 5.10 -5.11 -19.99
N LEU A 135 3.85 -5.02 -19.56
CA LEU A 135 3.42 -5.35 -18.21
C LEU A 135 2.88 -6.77 -18.12
N THR A 136 3.36 -7.52 -17.14
CA THR A 136 2.80 -8.80 -16.73
C THR A 136 2.30 -8.70 -15.29
N CYS A 137 1.02 -9.01 -15.06
CA CYS A 137 0.42 -9.00 -13.73
C CYS A 137 0.17 -10.42 -13.21
N ALA A 138 0.38 -10.64 -11.91
CA ALA A 138 0.03 -11.88 -11.24
C ALA A 138 -0.66 -11.62 -9.90
N ALA A 139 -1.81 -12.26 -9.69
CA ALA A 139 -2.48 -12.26 -8.39
C ALA A 139 -1.79 -13.30 -7.48
N CYS A 140 -1.50 -12.90 -6.23
CA CYS A 140 -0.81 -13.73 -5.25
C CYS A 140 -1.67 -13.98 -4.00
N PRO A 141 -2.78 -14.75 -4.11
CA PRO A 141 -3.59 -15.12 -2.96
C PRO A 141 -2.77 -15.96 -1.96
N GLY A 142 -2.99 -15.74 -0.66
CA GLY A 142 -2.28 -16.44 0.41
C GLY A 142 -1.07 -15.68 0.97
N PHE A 143 -0.45 -14.76 0.20
CA PHE A 143 0.70 -14.00 0.69
C PHE A 143 0.37 -13.12 1.90
N VAL A 144 -0.79 -12.50 1.89
CA VAL A 144 -1.24 -11.64 2.99
C VAL A 144 -1.37 -12.45 4.27
N GLU A 145 -1.99 -13.63 4.19
CA GLU A 145 -2.21 -14.53 5.32
C GLU A 145 -0.88 -15.06 5.92
N PHE A 146 0.12 -15.31 5.08
CA PHE A 146 1.47 -15.68 5.56
C PHE A 146 2.11 -14.53 6.33
N VAL A 147 2.02 -13.30 5.82
CA VAL A 147 2.58 -12.13 6.49
C VAL A 147 1.96 -11.92 7.86
N GLU A 148 0.64 -12.06 7.98
CA GLU A 148 -0.06 -11.84 9.24
C GLU A 148 0.22 -12.90 10.29
N ARG A 149 0.49 -14.14 9.86
CA ARG A 149 0.99 -15.17 10.77
C ARG A 149 2.46 -14.98 11.14
N GLY A 150 3.17 -14.03 10.49
CA GLY A 150 4.61 -13.81 10.68
C GLY A 150 5.49 -14.90 10.03
N GLU A 151 4.97 -15.54 9.01
CA GLU A 151 5.63 -16.62 8.26
C GLU A 151 6.23 -16.04 6.98
N PHE A 152 7.41 -15.41 7.08
CA PHE A 152 8.00 -14.66 5.96
C PHE A 152 8.94 -15.50 5.07
N ASP A 153 9.54 -16.57 5.62
CA ASP A 153 10.61 -17.37 4.99
C ASP A 153 10.45 -18.88 5.24
N THR A 154 9.22 -19.35 5.45
CA THR A 154 8.92 -20.77 5.61
C THR A 154 8.95 -21.50 4.25
N GLU A 155 9.19 -22.81 4.27
CA GLU A 155 9.13 -23.64 3.05
C GLU A 155 7.79 -23.49 2.32
N GLN A 156 6.70 -23.38 3.07
CA GLN A 156 5.35 -23.23 2.52
C GLN A 156 5.18 -21.94 1.73
N VAL A 157 5.71 -20.81 2.26
CA VAL A 157 5.62 -19.55 1.53
C VAL A 157 6.52 -19.55 0.30
N TYR A 158 7.67 -20.23 0.35
CA TYR A 158 8.54 -20.41 -0.80
C TYR A 158 7.85 -21.19 -1.93
N VAL A 159 7.27 -22.35 -1.62
CA VAL A 159 6.54 -23.17 -2.60
C VAL A 159 5.36 -22.40 -3.21
N LEU A 160 4.65 -21.62 -2.37
CA LEU A 160 3.57 -20.77 -2.86
C LEU A 160 4.12 -19.67 -3.80
N ALA A 161 5.22 -19.03 -3.43
CA ALA A 161 5.85 -17.97 -4.22
C ALA A 161 6.33 -18.51 -5.58
N GLU A 162 7.00 -19.64 -5.63
CA GLU A 162 7.44 -20.27 -6.89
C GLU A 162 6.27 -20.45 -7.88
N ARG A 163 5.11 -20.91 -7.37
CA ARG A 163 3.93 -21.14 -8.19
C ARG A 163 3.28 -19.84 -8.65
N LEU A 164 3.11 -18.87 -7.74
CA LEU A 164 2.36 -17.64 -8.02
C LEU A 164 3.17 -16.63 -8.84
N LEU A 165 4.51 -16.64 -8.71
CA LEU A 165 5.41 -15.75 -9.44
C LEU A 165 5.82 -16.31 -10.81
N ASP A 166 5.47 -17.56 -11.14
CA ASP A 166 5.84 -18.18 -12.40
C ASP A 166 5.46 -17.35 -13.65
N PRO A 167 4.26 -16.73 -13.75
CA PRO A 167 3.92 -15.90 -14.90
C PRO A 167 4.86 -14.70 -15.10
N VAL A 168 5.23 -13.96 -14.05
CA VAL A 168 6.14 -12.82 -14.14
C VAL A 168 7.58 -13.27 -14.36
N ARG A 169 7.97 -14.40 -13.82
CA ARG A 169 9.28 -15.01 -14.05
C ARG A 169 9.45 -15.46 -15.51
N GLN A 170 8.45 -16.14 -16.08
CA GLN A 170 8.47 -16.57 -17.48
C GLN A 170 8.46 -15.38 -18.45
N ALA A 171 7.81 -14.27 -18.09
CA ALA A 171 7.83 -13.03 -18.86
C ALA A 171 9.22 -12.36 -18.87
N GLY A 172 10.14 -12.77 -18.01
CA GLY A 172 11.50 -12.24 -17.94
C GLY A 172 11.52 -10.77 -17.56
N VAL A 173 10.70 -10.38 -16.57
CA VAL A 173 10.66 -9.02 -16.06
C VAL A 173 11.98 -8.67 -15.38
N ASP A 174 12.44 -7.44 -15.52
CA ASP A 174 13.63 -6.90 -14.83
C ASP A 174 13.29 -6.00 -13.65
N ALA A 175 12.04 -5.59 -13.53
CA ALA A 175 11.50 -4.87 -12.36
C ALA A 175 10.14 -5.44 -11.98
N LEU A 176 9.91 -5.63 -10.67
CA LEU A 176 8.70 -6.21 -10.11
C LEU A 176 8.14 -5.32 -9.00
N LEU A 177 6.96 -4.77 -9.20
CA LEU A 177 6.26 -3.97 -8.19
C LEU A 177 5.50 -4.88 -7.23
N LEU A 178 5.73 -4.66 -5.95
CA LEU A 178 5.00 -5.26 -4.85
C LEU A 178 3.69 -4.48 -4.62
N GLY A 179 2.66 -4.79 -5.42
CA GLY A 179 1.36 -4.11 -5.47
C GLY A 179 0.40 -4.49 -4.33
N CYS A 180 0.95 -4.77 -3.16
CA CYS A 180 0.23 -4.95 -1.90
C CYS A 180 1.14 -4.51 -0.76
N THR A 181 0.58 -3.80 0.21
CA THR A 181 1.30 -3.27 1.39
C THR A 181 1.91 -4.34 2.29
N HIS A 182 1.44 -5.58 2.20
CA HIS A 182 2.00 -6.73 2.93
C HIS A 182 3.24 -7.33 2.25
N TYR A 183 3.35 -7.23 0.93
CA TYR A 183 4.38 -7.96 0.17
C TYR A 183 5.83 -7.51 0.43
N PRO A 184 6.13 -6.27 0.86
CA PRO A 184 7.47 -5.92 1.30
C PRO A 184 8.04 -6.80 2.42
N PHE A 185 7.18 -7.37 3.28
CA PHE A 185 7.60 -8.34 4.31
C PHE A 185 8.06 -9.69 3.72
N LEU A 186 7.62 -10.02 2.51
CA LEU A 186 8.05 -11.20 1.75
C LEU A 186 9.15 -10.88 0.73
N ALA A 187 9.73 -9.66 0.74
CA ALA A 187 10.66 -9.21 -0.29
C ALA A 187 11.87 -10.16 -0.45
N ARG A 188 12.36 -10.75 0.65
CA ARG A 188 13.44 -11.74 0.59
C ARG A 188 12.99 -12.99 -0.18
N THR A 189 11.88 -13.61 0.21
CA THR A 189 11.33 -14.82 -0.44
C THR A 189 11.01 -14.56 -1.91
N ILE A 190 10.36 -13.41 -2.20
CA ILE A 190 10.06 -12.99 -3.57
C ILE A 190 11.35 -12.80 -4.38
N GLY A 191 12.35 -12.10 -3.80
CA GLY A 191 13.63 -11.85 -4.44
C GLY A 191 14.41 -13.14 -4.72
N ASP A 192 14.41 -14.09 -3.79
CA ASP A 192 15.06 -15.39 -3.97
C ASP A 192 14.41 -16.20 -5.11
N VAL A 193 13.09 -16.14 -5.25
CA VAL A 193 12.33 -16.82 -6.33
C VAL A 193 12.50 -16.12 -7.67
N MET A 194 12.49 -14.79 -7.70
CA MET A 194 12.62 -14.00 -8.94
C MET A 194 14.05 -13.94 -9.47
N GLY A 195 15.03 -14.06 -8.59
CA GLY A 195 16.45 -13.95 -8.94
C GLY A 195 17.00 -12.52 -8.73
N ARG A 196 18.35 -12.44 -8.68
CA ARG A 196 19.08 -11.22 -8.30
C ARG A 196 19.04 -10.12 -9.34
N ASP A 197 18.66 -10.43 -10.57
CA ASP A 197 18.62 -9.50 -11.69
C ASP A 197 17.27 -8.74 -11.77
N VAL A 198 16.33 -9.07 -10.89
CA VAL A 198 15.00 -8.41 -10.82
C VAL A 198 14.98 -7.40 -9.69
N VAL A 199 14.73 -6.14 -10.04
CA VAL A 199 14.56 -5.05 -9.06
C VAL A 199 13.18 -5.14 -8.44
N LEU A 200 13.11 -5.31 -7.12
CA LEU A 200 11.84 -5.23 -6.38
C LEU A 200 11.53 -3.77 -6.06
N VAL A 201 10.35 -3.33 -6.44
CA VAL A 201 9.85 -1.95 -6.24
C VAL A 201 8.75 -1.98 -5.18
N SER A 202 8.86 -1.11 -4.17
CA SER A 202 7.80 -0.85 -3.19
C SER A 202 7.17 0.51 -3.44
N SER A 203 5.84 0.60 -3.34
CA SER A 203 5.15 1.88 -3.47
C SER A 203 5.25 2.77 -2.21
N ALA A 204 5.80 2.27 -1.10
CA ALA A 204 5.77 2.97 0.18
C ALA A 204 6.57 4.29 0.14
N ASP A 205 7.85 4.22 -0.24
CA ASP A 205 8.72 5.39 -0.30
C ASP A 205 8.22 6.39 -1.35
N GLU A 206 7.82 5.90 -2.53
CA GLU A 206 7.30 6.75 -3.60
C GLU A 206 5.99 7.45 -3.21
N THR A 207 5.15 6.79 -2.40
CA THR A 207 3.95 7.42 -1.84
C THR A 207 4.32 8.52 -0.85
N ALA A 208 5.34 8.32 -0.03
CA ALA A 208 5.82 9.35 0.89
C ALA A 208 6.39 10.56 0.12
N PHE A 209 7.17 10.35 -0.96
CA PHE A 209 7.65 11.42 -1.83
C PHE A 209 6.51 12.15 -2.55
N ALA A 210 5.51 11.42 -3.04
CA ALA A 210 4.33 12.02 -3.66
C ALA A 210 3.53 12.85 -2.66
N LEU A 211 3.37 12.36 -1.41
CA LEU A 211 2.71 13.12 -0.35
C LEU A 211 3.47 14.39 -0.01
N LYS A 212 4.80 14.31 0.12
CA LYS A 212 5.63 15.50 0.35
C LYS A 212 5.43 16.53 -0.76
N SER A 213 5.52 16.10 -2.01
CA SER A 213 5.34 17.00 -3.16
C SER A 213 3.94 17.62 -3.19
N LEU A 214 2.91 16.87 -2.82
CA LEU A 214 1.55 17.37 -2.70
C LEU A 214 1.44 18.44 -1.61
N LEU A 215 1.94 18.18 -0.39
CA LEU A 215 1.90 19.12 0.72
C LEU A 215 2.65 20.41 0.41
N ASP A 216 3.86 20.31 -0.16
CA ASP A 216 4.67 21.44 -0.60
C ASP A 216 3.91 22.27 -1.67
N GLY A 217 3.30 21.58 -2.65
CA GLY A 217 2.61 22.21 -3.78
C GLY A 217 1.36 23.00 -3.42
N VAL A 218 0.65 22.58 -2.35
CA VAL A 218 -0.57 23.26 -1.86
C VAL A 218 -0.33 24.11 -0.60
N GLY A 219 0.93 24.19 -0.12
CA GLY A 219 1.30 24.99 1.07
C GLY A 219 0.70 24.45 2.37
N LEU A 220 0.54 23.13 2.48
CA LEU A 220 -0.03 22.46 3.64
C LEU A 220 1.00 21.70 4.49
N ASP A 221 2.31 21.85 4.22
CA ASP A 221 3.33 21.29 5.09
C ASP A 221 3.23 21.87 6.51
N SER A 222 3.55 21.07 7.52
CA SER A 222 3.28 21.51 8.90
C SER A 222 4.15 22.69 9.35
N GLY A 223 5.34 22.85 8.76
CA GLY A 223 6.28 23.93 9.11
C GLY A 223 6.57 24.07 10.61
N SER A 224 6.07 23.13 11.43
CA SER A 224 5.91 23.31 12.89
C SER A 224 7.22 23.28 13.67
N GLY A 225 8.28 22.73 13.09
CA GLY A 225 9.58 22.52 13.76
C GLY A 225 9.54 21.56 14.96
N ARG A 226 8.38 20.95 15.26
CA ARG A 226 8.20 19.92 16.29
C ARG A 226 8.02 18.53 15.65
N PRO A 227 8.33 17.43 16.35
CA PRO A 227 7.94 16.10 15.92
C PRO A 227 6.41 15.99 15.78
N GLY A 228 5.97 15.29 14.74
CA GLY A 228 4.58 14.96 14.50
C GLY A 228 4.01 14.07 15.61
N LYS A 229 2.71 14.16 15.83
CA LYS A 229 1.97 13.27 16.72
C LYS A 229 1.32 12.19 15.88
N HIS A 230 1.43 10.95 16.34
CA HIS A 230 0.87 9.81 15.64
C HIS A 230 -0.29 9.23 16.43
N ARG A 231 -1.38 8.91 15.75
CA ARG A 231 -2.57 8.30 16.32
C ARG A 231 -2.96 7.06 15.53
N TRP A 232 -3.19 5.98 16.26
CA TRP A 232 -3.43 4.66 15.67
C TRP A 232 -4.84 4.21 16.02
N LEU A 233 -5.62 3.85 14.99
CA LEU A 233 -7.01 3.41 15.12
C LEU A 233 -7.17 2.01 14.52
N SER A 234 -8.00 1.18 15.14
CA SER A 234 -8.35 -0.14 14.63
C SER A 234 -9.86 -0.37 14.76
N THR A 235 -10.49 -0.88 13.72
CA THR A 235 -11.91 -1.26 13.75
C THR A 235 -12.15 -2.70 14.25
N GLY A 236 -11.08 -3.47 14.44
CA GLY A 236 -11.09 -4.79 15.06
C GLY A 236 -10.44 -4.78 16.43
N ASP A 237 -9.78 -5.88 16.78
CA ASP A 237 -9.07 -6.00 18.07
C ASP A 237 -7.87 -5.05 18.13
N ALA A 238 -7.99 -3.98 18.91
CA ALA A 238 -6.96 -2.96 19.08
C ALA A 238 -5.69 -3.51 19.76
N ALA A 239 -5.83 -4.51 20.67
CA ALA A 239 -4.68 -5.12 21.33
C ALA A 239 -3.88 -6.01 20.38
N GLU A 240 -4.57 -6.74 19.50
CA GLU A 240 -3.92 -7.52 18.46
C GLU A 240 -3.28 -6.62 17.41
N PHE A 241 -3.95 -5.54 17.01
CA PHE A 241 -3.37 -4.53 16.13
C PHE A 241 -2.08 -3.95 16.72
N ALA A 242 -2.09 -3.56 18.00
CA ALA A 242 -0.90 -3.05 18.68
C ALA A 242 0.23 -4.09 18.73
N ARG A 243 -0.10 -5.35 19.00
CA ARG A 243 0.88 -6.45 19.06
C ARG A 243 1.57 -6.71 17.71
N LEU A 244 0.79 -6.82 16.64
CA LEU A 244 1.30 -7.05 15.29
C LEU A 244 1.95 -5.78 14.72
N GLY A 245 1.33 -4.65 14.90
CA GLY A 245 1.84 -3.36 14.40
C GLY A 245 3.20 -3.00 14.98
N ARG A 246 3.46 -3.29 16.27
CA ARG A 246 4.79 -3.11 16.87
C ARG A 246 5.88 -3.97 16.22
N ARG A 247 5.55 -5.14 15.71
CA ARG A 247 6.51 -5.99 15.00
C ARG A 247 6.85 -5.42 13.62
N LEU A 248 5.94 -4.66 13.01
CA LEU A 248 6.05 -4.13 11.66
C LEU A 248 6.59 -2.70 11.65
N LEU A 249 6.07 -1.84 12.55
CA LEU A 249 6.40 -0.43 12.60
C LEU A 249 7.45 -0.08 13.68
N GLY A 250 7.50 -0.87 14.76
CA GLY A 250 8.39 -0.59 15.89
C GLY A 250 7.67 0.03 17.09
N PRO A 251 8.44 0.61 18.03
CA PRO A 251 7.92 1.12 19.30
C PRO A 251 7.02 2.35 19.16
N GLU A 252 7.01 3.01 18.02
CA GLU A 252 6.18 4.18 17.72
C GLU A 252 4.69 3.86 17.72
N LEU A 253 4.33 2.59 17.51
CA LEU A 253 2.95 2.12 17.66
C LEU A 253 2.74 1.68 19.11
N ASP A 254 2.39 2.64 19.97
CA ASP A 254 2.27 2.43 21.42
C ASP A 254 0.83 2.18 21.88
N ILE A 255 -0.09 3.07 21.55
CA ILE A 255 -1.49 3.02 21.95
C ILE A 255 -2.37 2.99 20.70
N VAL A 256 -3.31 2.05 20.66
CA VAL A 256 -4.30 1.93 19.58
C VAL A 256 -5.68 2.16 20.16
N ASP A 257 -6.39 3.12 19.60
CA ASP A 257 -7.78 3.39 19.93
C ASP A 257 -8.68 2.43 19.14
N ALA A 258 -9.62 1.78 19.80
CA ALA A 258 -10.65 0.99 19.15
C ALA A 258 -11.70 1.92 18.51
N LEU A 259 -12.11 1.60 17.29
CA LEU A 259 -13.16 2.30 16.56
C LEU A 259 -14.27 1.32 16.23
N GLU A 260 -15.49 1.63 16.66
CA GLU A 260 -16.70 0.88 16.30
C GLU A 260 -17.48 1.66 15.23
N TRP A 261 -17.91 0.94 14.17
CA TRP A 261 -18.73 1.53 13.10
C TRP A 261 -20.21 1.48 13.42
#